data_1e3aabd3f273e100cac4c77f7cbd9497
#
_entry.id   1e3aabd3f273e100cac4c77f7cbd9497
#
_cell.length_a   1.000
_cell.length_b   1.000
_cell.length_c   1.000
_cell.angle_alpha   90.00
_cell.angle_beta   90.00
_cell.angle_gamma   90.00
#
_symmetry.space_group_name_H-M   'P 1'
#
loop_
_entity.id
_entity.type
_entity.pdbx_description
1 polymer ?
#
loop_
_entity_poly.entity_id
_entity_poly.type
_entity_poly.pdbx_seq_one_letter_code
_entity_poly.pdbx_strand_id
1 'polypeptide(L)'
;MYGSETWPMKVEDVQRLERTERMMVRWMCGVRLKNRISSEELNGRLGIVKIMEIVRQGRLRWFGHLERKGNDDWVSACRNYVVPGPKSKGRSRKTWDECVRYDLRSGGLNPQWAQNRSMWKSLIVGKAVQPVHAWRGGRS
;
A
#
# COMPACT_ATOMS: atom_id res chain seq x y z
N MET A 1 -2.37 -7.01 -8.71
CA MET A 1 -1.34 -7.69 -7.89
C MET A 1 -2.04 -8.57 -6.88
N TYR A 2 -2.21 -9.83 -7.24
CA TYR A 2 -2.88 -10.82 -6.40
C TYR A 2 -1.98 -11.19 -5.21
N GLY A 3 -2.54 -11.18 -3.98
CA GLY A 3 -1.82 -11.57 -2.77
C GLY A 3 -0.73 -10.62 -2.29
N SER A 4 -0.61 -9.41 -2.87
CA SER A 4 0.43 -8.44 -2.52
C SER A 4 0.30 -7.90 -1.09
N GLU A 5 -0.86 -8.03 -0.49
CA GLU A 5 -1.17 -7.64 0.88
C GLU A 5 -0.36 -8.41 1.93
N THR A 6 0.10 -9.62 1.59
CA THR A 6 0.88 -10.50 2.49
C THR A 6 2.39 -10.47 2.25
N TRP A 7 2.85 -9.73 1.24
CA TRP A 7 4.27 -9.73 0.86
C TRP A 7 5.08 -8.65 1.59
N PRO A 8 6.23 -9.03 2.18
CA PRO A 8 7.23 -8.06 2.59
C PRO A 8 7.99 -7.57 1.36
N MET A 9 7.65 -6.39 0.85
CA MET A 9 8.27 -5.84 -0.36
C MET A 9 9.67 -5.32 -0.07
N LYS A 10 10.63 -5.69 -0.91
CA LYS A 10 11.98 -5.13 -0.93
C LYS A 10 11.98 -3.76 -1.60
N VAL A 11 12.99 -2.95 -1.31
CA VAL A 11 13.17 -1.63 -1.93
C VAL A 11 13.24 -1.72 -3.46
N GLU A 12 13.90 -2.75 -3.98
CA GLU A 12 14.01 -3.01 -5.42
C GLU A 12 12.64 -3.25 -6.07
N ASP A 13 11.77 -4.01 -5.41
CA ASP A 13 10.42 -4.31 -5.91
C ASP A 13 9.55 -3.04 -5.94
N VAL A 14 9.66 -2.22 -4.89
CA VAL A 14 9.00 -0.91 -4.82
C VAL A 14 9.44 -0.03 -5.98
N GLN A 15 10.76 0.10 -6.21
CA GLN A 15 11.31 0.91 -7.29
C GLN A 15 10.87 0.40 -8.68
N ARG A 16 10.78 -0.91 -8.88
CA ARG A 16 10.29 -1.50 -10.13
C ARG A 16 8.83 -1.14 -10.37
N LEU A 17 7.98 -1.27 -9.35
CA LEU A 17 6.57 -0.90 -9.45
C LEU A 17 6.36 0.58 -9.75
N GLU A 18 7.07 1.46 -9.06
CA GLU A 18 6.99 2.90 -9.30
C GLU A 18 7.49 3.31 -10.69
N ARG A 19 8.53 2.62 -11.21
CA ARG A 19 8.97 2.84 -12.60
C ARG A 19 7.91 2.43 -13.59
N THR A 20 7.33 1.25 -13.40
CA THR A 20 6.29 0.73 -14.29
C THR A 20 5.06 1.63 -14.28
N GLU A 21 4.61 2.06 -13.09
CA GLU A 21 3.51 3.03 -12.95
C GLU A 21 3.79 4.31 -13.72
N ARG A 22 4.97 4.91 -13.53
CA ARG A 22 5.37 6.14 -14.25
C ARG A 22 5.39 5.96 -15.76
N MET A 23 5.85 4.81 -16.25
CA MET A 23 5.85 4.51 -17.68
C MET A 23 4.43 4.39 -18.21
N MET A 24 3.56 3.68 -17.52
CA MET A 24 2.14 3.50 -17.91
C MET A 24 1.39 4.83 -17.91
N VAL A 25 1.54 5.64 -16.87
CA VAL A 25 0.89 6.96 -16.76
C VAL A 25 1.33 7.87 -17.91
N ARG A 26 2.64 7.92 -18.21
CA ARG A 26 3.14 8.69 -19.35
C ARG A 26 2.59 8.21 -20.68
N TRP A 27 2.55 6.91 -20.87
CA TRP A 27 1.98 6.33 -22.08
C TRP A 27 0.49 6.67 -22.23
N MET A 28 -0.29 6.57 -21.17
CA MET A 28 -1.72 6.93 -21.15
C MET A 28 -1.94 8.42 -21.49
N CYS A 29 -1.06 9.29 -21.03
CA CYS A 29 -1.12 10.73 -21.33
C CYS A 29 -0.51 11.11 -22.68
N GLY A 30 0.09 10.20 -23.44
CA GLY A 30 0.83 10.49 -24.64
C GLY A 30 2.08 11.37 -24.44
N VAL A 31 2.60 11.43 -23.20
CA VAL A 31 3.69 12.31 -22.80
C VAL A 31 5.03 11.59 -22.88
N ARG A 32 5.97 12.16 -23.63
CA ARG A 32 7.35 11.66 -23.73
C ARG A 32 8.23 12.25 -22.64
N LEU A 33 9.37 11.60 -22.34
CA LEU A 33 10.35 12.09 -21.34
C LEU A 33 10.86 13.51 -21.65
N LYS A 34 11.00 13.86 -22.93
CA LYS A 34 11.43 15.19 -23.39
C LYS A 34 10.48 16.32 -22.95
N ASN A 35 9.24 16.02 -22.66
CA ASN A 35 8.24 17.03 -22.26
C ASN A 35 8.43 17.54 -20.81
N ARG A 36 9.33 16.94 -20.02
CA ARG A 36 9.71 17.34 -18.65
C ARG A 36 8.53 17.54 -17.68
N ILE A 37 7.40 16.84 -17.90
CA ILE A 37 6.24 16.90 -17.00
C ILE A 37 6.48 15.94 -15.83
N SER A 38 6.20 16.39 -14.60
CA SER A 38 6.39 15.57 -13.40
C SER A 38 5.36 14.44 -13.31
N SER A 39 5.71 13.35 -12.61
CA SER A 39 4.77 12.23 -12.38
C SER A 39 3.63 12.62 -11.47
N GLU A 40 3.89 13.53 -10.52
CA GLU A 40 2.87 14.07 -9.62
C GLU A 40 1.80 14.83 -10.38
N GLU A 41 2.22 15.66 -11.33
CA GLU A 41 1.30 16.43 -12.17
C GLU A 41 0.46 15.51 -13.06
N LEU A 42 1.07 14.47 -13.65
CA LEU A 42 0.35 13.50 -14.47
C LEU A 42 -0.65 12.68 -13.66
N ASN A 43 -0.26 12.21 -12.48
CA ASN A 43 -1.15 11.50 -11.57
C ASN A 43 -2.32 12.37 -11.11
N GLY A 44 -2.06 13.65 -10.82
CA GLY A 44 -3.09 14.62 -10.49
C GLY A 44 -4.09 14.86 -11.62
N ARG A 45 -3.61 14.97 -12.87
CA ARG A 45 -4.47 15.13 -14.06
C ARG A 45 -5.39 13.93 -14.30
N LEU A 46 -4.88 12.72 -14.05
CA LEU A 46 -5.62 11.48 -14.25
C LEU A 46 -6.43 11.05 -13.03
N GLY A 47 -6.24 11.69 -11.87
CA GLY A 47 -6.85 11.27 -10.61
C GLY A 47 -6.41 9.87 -10.15
N ILE A 48 -5.20 9.45 -10.52
CA ILE A 48 -4.67 8.11 -10.21
C ILE A 48 -4.03 8.12 -8.83
N VAL A 49 -4.44 7.16 -8.01
CA VAL A 49 -3.79 6.86 -6.73
C VAL A 49 -2.50 6.07 -6.99
N LYS A 50 -1.39 6.49 -6.38
CA LYS A 50 -0.08 5.81 -6.51
C LYS A 50 -0.19 4.32 -6.14
N ILE A 51 0.45 3.46 -6.93
CA ILE A 51 0.41 2.00 -6.73
C ILE A 51 0.88 1.59 -5.33
N MET A 52 1.85 2.28 -4.76
CA MET A 52 2.34 2.01 -3.42
C MET A 52 1.29 2.31 -2.34
N GLU A 53 0.43 3.29 -2.56
CA GLU A 53 -0.69 3.56 -1.65
C GLU A 53 -1.76 2.46 -1.73
N ILE A 54 -2.02 1.92 -2.92
CA ILE A 54 -2.92 0.77 -3.10
C ILE A 54 -2.39 -0.46 -2.37
N VAL A 55 -1.08 -0.73 -2.48
CA VAL A 55 -0.42 -1.83 -1.77
C VAL A 55 -0.50 -1.64 -0.25
N ARG A 56 -0.22 -0.43 0.24
CA ARG A 56 -0.32 -0.08 1.66
C ARG A 56 -1.74 -0.29 2.17
N GLN A 57 -2.74 0.21 1.46
CA GLN A 57 -4.15 0.03 1.81
C GLN A 57 -4.56 -1.45 1.82
N GLY A 58 -4.09 -2.24 0.85
CA GLY A 58 -4.31 -3.68 0.81
C GLY A 58 -3.75 -4.37 2.06
N ARG A 59 -2.49 -4.06 2.41
CA ARG A 59 -1.81 -4.61 3.59
C ARG A 59 -2.49 -4.22 4.90
N LEU A 60 -2.87 -2.96 5.06
CA LEU A 60 -3.61 -2.49 6.26
C LEU A 60 -5.02 -3.08 6.34
N ARG A 61 -5.67 -3.30 5.20
CA ARG A 61 -6.97 -3.98 5.14
C ARG A 61 -6.86 -5.43 5.61
N TRP A 62 -5.82 -6.13 5.14
CA TRP A 62 -5.50 -7.48 5.58
C TRP A 62 -5.14 -7.53 7.07
N PHE A 63 -4.32 -6.61 7.54
CA PHE A 63 -4.01 -6.47 8.98
C PHE A 63 -5.29 -6.33 9.81
N GLY A 64 -6.20 -5.43 9.44
CA GLY A 64 -7.47 -5.28 10.14
C GLY A 64 -8.34 -6.54 10.11
N HIS A 65 -8.26 -7.34 9.03
CA HIS A 65 -8.92 -8.65 8.98
C HIS A 65 -8.32 -9.61 10.01
N LEU A 66 -7.00 -9.67 10.11
CA LEU A 66 -6.29 -10.54 11.06
C LEU A 66 -6.59 -10.16 12.52
N GLU A 67 -6.59 -8.87 12.84
CA GLU A 67 -6.86 -8.39 14.21
C GLU A 67 -8.29 -8.72 14.70
N ARG A 68 -9.23 -8.93 13.78
CA ARG A 68 -10.61 -9.32 14.10
C ARG A 68 -10.83 -10.84 14.10
N LYS A 69 -9.82 -11.63 13.72
CA LYS A 69 -9.88 -13.09 13.79
C LYS A 69 -9.71 -13.58 15.23
N GLY A 70 -10.42 -14.65 15.58
CA GLY A 70 -10.24 -15.32 16.86
C GLY A 70 -8.87 -15.99 16.97
N ASN A 71 -8.43 -16.20 18.20
CA ASN A 71 -7.16 -16.90 18.47
C ASN A 71 -7.17 -18.36 17.99
N ASP A 72 -8.35 -18.95 17.83
CA ASP A 72 -8.55 -20.34 17.40
C ASP A 72 -8.44 -20.52 15.88
N ASP A 73 -8.33 -19.40 15.12
CA ASP A 73 -8.19 -19.43 13.67
C ASP A 73 -6.77 -19.86 13.29
N TRP A 74 -6.67 -20.78 12.33
CA TRP A 74 -5.37 -21.24 11.80
C TRP A 74 -4.48 -20.10 11.29
N VAL A 75 -5.07 -19.01 10.80
CA VAL A 75 -4.32 -17.82 10.32
C VAL A 75 -3.61 -17.15 11.49
N SER A 76 -4.29 -17.01 12.64
CA SER A 76 -3.69 -16.49 13.87
C SER A 76 -2.58 -17.41 14.38
N ALA A 77 -2.79 -18.72 14.33
CA ALA A 77 -1.76 -19.71 14.68
C ALA A 77 -0.51 -19.58 13.77
N CYS A 78 -0.71 -19.46 12.45
CA CYS A 78 0.38 -19.27 11.50
C CYS A 78 1.14 -17.94 11.70
N ARG A 79 0.43 -16.86 12.03
CA ARG A 79 1.05 -15.56 12.31
C ARG A 79 1.96 -15.60 13.54
N ASN A 80 1.52 -16.31 14.56
CA ASN A 80 2.22 -16.40 15.85
C ASN A 80 3.24 -17.56 15.89
N TYR A 81 3.31 -18.36 14.83
CA TYR A 81 4.23 -19.49 14.79
C TYR A 81 5.68 -19.02 14.69
N VAL A 82 6.47 -19.45 15.68
CA VAL A 82 7.91 -19.22 15.70
C VAL A 82 8.60 -20.47 15.14
N VAL A 83 9.27 -20.30 14.01
CA VAL A 83 10.03 -21.40 13.39
C VAL A 83 11.18 -21.78 14.33
N PRO A 84 11.25 -23.05 14.81
CA PRO A 84 12.35 -23.49 15.65
C PRO A 84 13.64 -23.58 14.82
N GLY A 85 14.76 -23.23 15.43
CA GLY A 85 16.08 -23.35 14.82
C GLY A 85 16.96 -22.11 14.98
N PRO A 86 18.25 -22.23 14.72
CA PRO A 86 19.18 -21.11 14.80
C PRO A 86 18.90 -20.12 13.67
N LYS A 87 18.89 -18.83 14.01
CA LYS A 87 18.79 -17.76 13.00
C LYS A 87 20.06 -17.75 12.15
N SER A 88 19.91 -17.59 10.84
CA SER A 88 21.04 -17.45 9.92
C SER A 88 21.90 -16.23 10.29
N LYS A 89 23.22 -16.34 10.07
CA LYS A 89 24.14 -15.21 10.22
C LYS A 89 23.80 -14.11 9.23
N GLY A 90 23.85 -12.85 9.67
CA GLY A 90 23.64 -11.67 8.85
C GLY A 90 22.37 -10.91 9.19
N ARG A 91 22.06 -9.87 8.40
CA ARG A 91 20.87 -9.06 8.58
C ARG A 91 19.60 -9.88 8.30
N SER A 92 18.68 -9.89 9.24
CA SER A 92 17.39 -10.55 9.07
C SER A 92 16.64 -9.99 7.86
N ARG A 93 15.89 -10.84 7.16
CA ARG A 93 15.00 -10.38 6.08
C ARG A 93 13.87 -9.54 6.67
N LYS A 94 13.47 -8.51 5.92
CA LYS A 94 12.32 -7.68 6.26
C LYS A 94 11.08 -8.56 6.37
N THR A 95 10.35 -8.45 7.48
CA THR A 95 9.15 -9.22 7.74
C THR A 95 7.89 -8.43 7.35
N TRP A 96 6.78 -9.13 7.18
CA TRP A 96 5.48 -8.51 6.94
C TRP A 96 5.06 -7.60 8.11
N ASP A 97 5.26 -8.04 9.35
CA ASP A 97 4.95 -7.26 10.56
C ASP A 97 5.74 -5.95 10.63
N GLU A 98 7.00 -5.94 10.19
CA GLU A 98 7.79 -4.71 10.09
C GLU A 98 7.19 -3.73 9.09
N CYS A 99 6.71 -4.25 7.95
CA CYS A 99 6.02 -3.43 6.95
C CYS A 99 4.73 -2.83 7.52
N VAL A 100 3.92 -3.63 8.22
CA VAL A 100 2.68 -3.15 8.85
C VAL A 100 2.98 -2.10 9.92
N ARG A 101 3.95 -2.35 10.80
CA ARG A 101 4.33 -1.36 11.83
C ARG A 101 4.79 -0.03 11.23
N TYR A 102 5.53 -0.10 10.15
CA TYR A 102 5.93 1.09 9.41
C TYR A 102 4.71 1.83 8.86
N ASP A 103 3.79 1.11 8.20
CA ASP A 103 2.58 1.69 7.63
C ASP A 103 1.66 2.31 8.69
N LEU A 104 1.53 1.67 9.84
CA LEU A 104 0.76 2.19 10.98
C LEU A 104 1.36 3.49 11.51
N ARG A 105 2.69 3.52 11.73
CA ARG A 105 3.39 4.71 12.21
C ARG A 105 3.30 5.87 11.23
N SER A 106 3.60 5.62 9.95
CA SER A 106 3.55 6.66 8.92
C SER A 106 2.12 7.18 8.69
N GLY A 107 1.11 6.33 8.91
CA GLY A 107 -0.30 6.70 8.85
C GLY A 107 -0.84 7.31 10.15
N GLY A 108 -0.13 7.28 11.27
CA GLY A 108 -0.64 7.68 12.57
C GLY A 108 -1.85 6.84 12.99
N LEU A 109 -1.84 5.54 12.68
CA LEU A 109 -2.94 4.62 12.94
C LEU A 109 -2.68 3.81 14.21
N ASN A 110 -3.69 3.75 15.09
CA ASN A 110 -3.63 2.89 16.26
C ASN A 110 -4.12 1.47 15.85
N PRO A 111 -3.36 0.39 16.15
CA PRO A 111 -3.76 -0.97 15.87
C PRO A 111 -5.13 -1.36 16.45
N GLN A 112 -5.48 -0.83 17.62
CA GLN A 112 -6.75 -1.12 18.29
C GLN A 112 -7.98 -0.66 17.48
N TRP A 113 -7.84 0.37 16.64
CA TRP A 113 -8.91 0.83 15.76
C TRP A 113 -9.31 -0.20 14.70
N ALA A 114 -8.45 -1.18 14.46
CA ALA A 114 -8.71 -2.28 13.54
C ALA A 114 -9.89 -3.17 13.95
N GLN A 115 -10.27 -3.16 15.25
CA GLN A 115 -11.43 -3.89 15.76
C GLN A 115 -12.75 -3.36 15.17
N ASN A 116 -12.85 -2.06 14.95
CA ASN A 116 -14.01 -1.47 14.28
C ASN A 116 -13.79 -1.43 12.77
N ARG A 117 -14.43 -2.35 12.04
CA ARG A 117 -14.26 -2.50 10.60
C ARG A 117 -14.60 -1.24 9.80
N SER A 118 -15.69 -0.56 10.15
CA SER A 118 -16.15 0.62 9.43
C SER A 118 -15.19 1.79 9.61
N MET A 119 -14.82 2.06 10.86
CA MET A 119 -13.82 3.08 11.21
C MET A 119 -12.47 2.77 10.54
N TRP A 120 -12.00 1.52 10.63
CA TRP A 120 -10.75 1.10 10.03
C TRP A 120 -10.71 1.33 8.52
N LYS A 121 -11.79 0.96 7.81
CA LYS A 121 -11.92 1.18 6.37
C LYS A 121 -11.83 2.67 6.01
N SER A 122 -12.52 3.55 6.73
CA SER A 122 -12.48 4.99 6.48
C SER A 122 -11.10 5.59 6.74
N LEU A 123 -10.40 5.15 7.79
CA LEU A 123 -9.06 5.62 8.12
C LEU A 123 -8.00 5.20 7.09
N ILE A 124 -8.12 4.01 6.52
CA ILE A 124 -7.22 3.53 5.46
C ILE A 124 -7.41 4.34 4.18
N VAL A 125 -8.66 4.62 3.79
CA VAL A 125 -9.02 5.31 2.55
C VAL A 125 -8.94 6.83 2.71
N GLY A 126 -9.28 7.37 3.86
CA GLY A 126 -9.43 8.82 4.11
C GLY A 126 -8.13 9.65 4.05
N LYS A 127 -6.97 8.99 3.96
CA LYS A 127 -5.67 9.63 3.66
C LYS A 127 -5.25 9.49 2.20
N ALA A 128 -6.03 8.80 1.38
CA ALA A 128 -5.85 8.83 -0.07
C ALA A 128 -6.38 10.17 -0.58
N VAL A 129 -5.50 10.88 -1.28
CA VAL A 129 -5.72 12.16 -1.95
C VAL A 129 -7.18 12.39 -2.32
N GLN A 130 -7.76 13.48 -1.81
CA GLN A 130 -9.04 13.99 -2.27
C GLN A 130 -9.01 14.09 -3.80
N PRO A 131 -9.98 13.54 -4.53
CA PRO A 131 -10.05 13.75 -5.97
C PRO A 131 -10.17 15.24 -6.20
N VAL A 132 -9.14 15.82 -6.83
CA VAL A 132 -9.21 17.19 -7.32
C VAL A 132 -10.40 17.25 -8.26
N HIS A 133 -11.33 18.13 -7.95
CA HIS A 133 -12.62 18.34 -8.60
C HIS A 133 -12.65 18.02 -10.09
N ALA A 134 -13.74 17.34 -10.47
CA ALA A 134 -14.13 17.06 -11.83
C ALA A 134 -13.79 18.21 -12.80
N TRP A 135 -12.98 17.90 -13.78
CA TRP A 135 -12.71 18.76 -14.92
C TRP A 135 -14.01 18.96 -15.70
N ARG A 136 -14.66 20.09 -15.50
CA ARG A 136 -15.72 20.52 -16.42
C ARG A 136 -15.04 20.93 -17.71
N GLY A 137 -15.10 20.06 -18.71
CA GLY A 137 -14.74 20.39 -20.07
C GLY A 137 -15.57 21.55 -20.55
N GLY A 138 -14.98 22.75 -20.59
CA GLY A 138 -15.51 23.86 -21.36
C GLY A 138 -15.32 23.55 -22.83
N ARG A 139 -16.40 23.22 -23.52
CA ARG A 139 -16.49 23.34 -24.96
C ARG A 139 -16.68 24.81 -25.26
N SER A 140 -15.80 25.37 -26.00
CA SER A 140 -16.04 26.51 -26.89
C SER A 140 -15.31 26.26 -28.17
#